data_f1fdd208fae2878dfec5c5b4189a6347
#
_entry.id   f1fdd208fae2878dfec5c5b4189a6347
#
_cell.length_a   1.000
_cell.length_b   1.000
_cell.length_c   1.000
_cell.angle_alpha   90.00
_cell.angle_beta   90.00
_cell.angle_gamma   90.00
#
_symmetry.space_group_name_H-M   'P 1'
#
loop_
_entity.id
_entity.type
_entity.pdbx_description
1 polymer ?
#
loop_
_entity_poly.entity_id
_entity_poly.type
_entity_poly.pdbx_seq_one_letter_code
_entity_poly.pdbx_strand_id
1 'polypeptide(L)'
;MRKILIIIFLISPLKLFAVEKTKEEKVAKYVLENIQKDYVACYSFYKIAAESFKKAGKEKKIIEGLEKSADVTLKFNHDLGEVLGMPPQIMTKKTKKKVDEFTTIAKKDFSSLANQYGLMCKKLVENQKQRIDYWEAKGNKIIK
;
A
#
# COMPACT_ATOMS: atom_id res chain seq x y z
N MET A 1 -60.10 16.51 39.08
CA MET A 1 -59.96 16.16 37.63
C MET A 1 -58.54 16.53 37.19
N ARG A 2 -57.69 15.54 37.08
CA ARG A 2 -56.24 15.71 36.76
C ARG A 2 -56.08 15.45 35.25
N LYS A 3 -55.78 16.50 34.47
CA LYS A 3 -55.54 16.41 33.04
C LYS A 3 -54.12 15.86 32.83
N ILE A 4 -54.04 14.63 32.32
CA ILE A 4 -52.79 14.00 31.89
C ILE A 4 -52.48 14.52 30.50
N LEU A 5 -51.40 15.33 30.39
CA LEU A 5 -50.86 15.80 29.13
C LEU A 5 -49.97 14.68 28.57
N ILE A 6 -50.44 13.99 27.54
CA ILE A 6 -49.65 13.00 26.81
C ILE A 6 -48.74 13.77 25.84
N ILE A 7 -47.45 13.89 26.18
CA ILE A 7 -46.44 14.40 25.27
C ILE A 7 -46.08 13.27 24.31
N ILE A 8 -46.58 13.33 23.09
CA ILE A 8 -46.19 12.44 22.00
C ILE A 8 -44.80 12.90 21.53
N PHE A 9 -43.76 12.18 21.95
CA PHE A 9 -42.43 12.31 21.38
C PHE A 9 -42.48 11.79 19.94
N LEU A 10 -42.53 12.72 18.96
CA LEU A 10 -42.28 12.40 17.56
C LEU A 10 -40.81 11.98 17.42
N ILE A 11 -40.58 10.67 17.46
CA ILE A 11 -39.32 10.06 17.08
C ILE A 11 -39.20 10.23 15.57
N SER A 12 -38.62 11.34 15.14
CA SER A 12 -38.18 11.49 13.76
C SER A 12 -37.09 10.45 13.51
N PRO A 13 -37.22 9.56 12.51
CA PRO A 13 -36.13 8.68 12.14
C PRO A 13 -35.01 9.58 11.61
N LEU A 14 -33.94 9.71 12.39
CA LEU A 14 -32.67 10.22 11.89
C LEU A 14 -32.26 9.30 10.72
N LYS A 15 -32.61 9.70 9.51
CA LYS A 15 -32.04 9.11 8.30
C LYS A 15 -30.53 9.40 8.39
N LEU A 16 -29.76 8.41 8.78
CA LEU A 16 -28.32 8.38 8.53
C LEU A 16 -28.17 8.49 7.01
N PHE A 17 -27.99 9.70 6.51
CA PHE A 17 -27.52 9.90 5.15
C PHE A 17 -26.10 9.34 5.12
N ALA A 18 -25.95 8.13 4.62
CA ALA A 18 -24.65 7.64 4.16
C ALA A 18 -24.22 8.61 3.06
N VAL A 19 -23.30 9.52 3.39
CA VAL A 19 -22.74 10.44 2.42
C VAL A 19 -22.04 9.59 1.39
N GLU A 20 -22.58 9.51 0.20
CA GLU A 20 -21.97 8.78 -0.90
C GLU A 20 -20.65 9.48 -1.26
N LYS A 21 -19.54 8.73 -1.25
CA LYS A 21 -18.21 9.27 -1.57
C LYS A 21 -18.21 9.80 -2.99
N THR A 22 -17.63 10.99 -3.16
CA THR A 22 -17.43 11.58 -4.49
C THR A 22 -16.52 10.69 -5.35
N LYS A 23 -16.56 10.91 -6.66
CA LYS A 23 -15.66 10.20 -7.59
C LYS A 23 -14.20 10.44 -7.22
N GLU A 24 -13.85 11.67 -6.88
CA GLU A 24 -12.51 12.10 -6.49
C GLU A 24 -12.04 11.34 -5.24
N GLU A 25 -12.89 11.18 -4.23
CA GLU A 25 -12.57 10.43 -3.02
C GLU A 25 -12.37 8.93 -3.29
N LYS A 26 -13.17 8.36 -4.20
CA LYS A 26 -13.01 6.97 -4.64
C LYS A 26 -11.68 6.77 -5.39
N VAL A 27 -11.33 7.71 -6.28
CA VAL A 27 -10.06 7.69 -7.02
C VAL A 27 -8.88 7.87 -6.07
N ALA A 28 -8.92 8.84 -5.15
CA ALA A 28 -7.86 9.05 -4.17
C ALA A 28 -7.62 7.80 -3.31
N LYS A 29 -8.69 7.16 -2.84
CA LYS A 29 -8.57 5.89 -2.10
C LYS A 29 -7.94 4.79 -2.96
N TYR A 30 -8.37 4.65 -4.20
CA TYR A 30 -7.81 3.69 -5.16
C TYR A 30 -6.31 3.90 -5.37
N VAL A 31 -5.87 5.16 -5.52
CA VAL A 31 -4.45 5.53 -5.65
C VAL A 31 -3.67 5.10 -4.41
N LEU A 32 -4.13 5.48 -3.21
CA LEU A 32 -3.47 5.15 -1.95
C LEU A 32 -3.32 3.64 -1.75
N GLU A 33 -4.39 2.87 -2.02
CA GLU A 33 -4.37 1.40 -1.90
C GLU A 33 -3.37 0.75 -2.86
N ASN A 34 -3.22 1.28 -4.07
CA ASN A 34 -2.31 0.71 -5.06
C ASN A 34 -0.86 1.14 -4.83
N ILE A 35 -0.61 2.39 -4.42
CA ILE A 35 0.72 2.85 -4.00
C ILE A 35 1.20 2.04 -2.77
N GLN A 36 0.32 1.78 -1.80
CA GLN A 36 0.65 0.95 -0.64
C GLN A 36 1.07 -0.48 -1.06
N LYS A 37 0.35 -1.09 -2.02
CA LYS A 37 0.72 -2.40 -2.60
C LYS A 37 2.08 -2.34 -3.32
N ASP A 38 2.36 -1.26 -4.03
CA ASP A 38 3.66 -1.06 -4.69
C ASP A 38 4.79 -0.98 -3.65
N TYR A 39 4.60 -0.28 -2.52
CA TYR A 39 5.60 -0.24 -1.45
C TYR A 39 5.81 -1.59 -0.78
N VAL A 40 4.75 -2.39 -0.57
CA VAL A 40 4.90 -3.77 -0.08
C VAL A 40 5.74 -4.62 -1.06
N ALA A 41 5.48 -4.49 -2.35
CA ALA A 41 6.23 -5.21 -3.37
C ALA A 41 7.70 -4.75 -3.41
N CYS A 42 7.95 -3.46 -3.36
CA CYS A 42 9.30 -2.92 -3.41
C CYS A 42 10.13 -3.21 -2.16
N TYR A 43 9.52 -3.15 -0.97
CA TYR A 43 10.17 -3.64 0.24
C TYR A 43 10.62 -5.10 0.08
N SER A 44 9.70 -5.95 -0.37
CA SER A 44 9.99 -7.38 -0.56
C SER A 44 11.09 -7.61 -1.59
N PHE A 45 11.06 -6.86 -2.70
CA PHE A 45 12.08 -6.91 -3.73
C PHE A 45 13.46 -6.51 -3.19
N TYR A 46 13.57 -5.34 -2.55
CA TYR A 46 14.84 -4.84 -2.05
C TYR A 46 15.44 -5.73 -0.96
N LYS A 47 14.61 -6.25 -0.06
CA LYS A 47 15.03 -7.20 0.98
C LYS A 47 15.65 -8.45 0.36
N ILE A 48 14.99 -9.06 -0.62
CA ILE A 48 15.45 -10.27 -1.27
C ILE A 48 16.67 -10.00 -2.15
N ALA A 49 16.73 -8.85 -2.82
CA ALA A 49 17.88 -8.44 -3.60
C ALA A 49 19.13 -8.26 -2.70
N ALA A 50 18.98 -7.60 -1.55
CA ALA A 50 20.07 -7.45 -0.58
C ALA A 50 20.58 -8.82 -0.09
N GLU A 51 19.70 -9.73 0.29
CA GLU A 51 20.06 -11.08 0.73
C GLU A 51 20.73 -11.88 -0.38
N SER A 52 20.25 -11.79 -1.62
CA SER A 52 20.82 -12.48 -2.79
C SER A 52 22.22 -11.94 -3.12
N PHE A 53 22.42 -10.63 -3.08
CA PHE A 53 23.70 -9.98 -3.35
C PHE A 53 24.72 -10.26 -2.23
N LYS A 54 24.27 -10.33 -0.98
CA LYS A 54 25.09 -10.73 0.15
C LYS A 54 25.60 -12.16 -0.02
N LYS A 55 24.74 -13.10 -0.38
CA LYS A 55 25.11 -14.49 -0.68
C LYS A 55 26.07 -14.61 -1.86
N ALA A 56 25.91 -13.76 -2.86
CA ALA A 56 26.77 -13.71 -4.06
C ALA A 56 28.10 -12.95 -3.84
N GLY A 57 28.39 -12.46 -2.62
CA GLY A 57 29.61 -11.75 -2.30
C GLY A 57 29.77 -10.40 -3.03
N LYS A 58 28.65 -9.72 -3.35
CA LYS A 58 28.67 -8.41 -3.99
C LYS A 58 29.20 -7.33 -3.05
N GLU A 59 29.59 -6.19 -3.60
CA GLU A 59 30.12 -5.06 -2.86
C GLU A 59 29.19 -4.60 -1.73
N LYS A 60 29.76 -4.37 -0.55
CA LYS A 60 29.04 -3.94 0.65
C LYS A 60 28.20 -2.70 0.41
N LYS A 61 28.72 -1.71 -0.33
CA LYS A 61 28.01 -0.46 -0.67
C LYS A 61 26.70 -0.71 -1.44
N ILE A 62 26.69 -1.69 -2.34
CA ILE A 62 25.47 -2.05 -3.10
C ILE A 62 24.45 -2.68 -2.16
N ILE A 63 24.88 -3.58 -1.28
CA ILE A 63 24.01 -4.25 -0.30
C ILE A 63 23.38 -3.23 0.64
N GLU A 64 24.19 -2.32 1.21
CA GLU A 64 23.70 -1.24 2.08
C GLU A 64 22.69 -0.32 1.38
N GLY A 65 22.91 -0.03 0.09
CA GLY A 65 21.96 0.75 -0.72
C GLY A 65 20.61 0.04 -0.89
N LEU A 66 20.62 -1.27 -1.09
CA LEU A 66 19.40 -2.09 -1.18
C LEU A 66 18.67 -2.19 0.18
N GLU A 67 19.41 -2.39 1.27
CA GLU A 67 18.86 -2.43 2.63
C GLU A 67 18.20 -1.09 2.99
N LYS A 68 18.88 0.04 2.71
CA LYS A 68 18.31 1.38 2.90
C LYS A 68 17.03 1.58 2.09
N SER A 69 16.99 1.11 0.85
CA SER A 69 15.79 1.19 0.01
C SER A 69 14.66 0.32 0.56
N ALA A 70 14.99 -0.84 1.14
CA ALA A 70 14.01 -1.68 1.83
C ALA A 70 13.41 -0.93 3.03
N ASP A 71 14.23 -0.32 3.89
CA ASP A 71 13.77 0.41 5.06
C ASP A 71 12.86 1.59 4.69
N VAL A 72 13.23 2.36 3.68
CA VAL A 72 12.42 3.48 3.16
C VAL A 72 11.07 2.98 2.67
N THR A 73 11.05 1.91 1.87
CA THR A 73 9.80 1.38 1.33
C THR A 73 8.93 0.73 2.40
N LEU A 74 9.52 0.10 3.43
CA LEU A 74 8.78 -0.41 4.59
C LEU A 74 8.11 0.73 5.36
N LYS A 75 8.83 1.82 5.60
CA LYS A 75 8.29 2.99 6.29
C LYS A 75 7.08 3.55 5.54
N PHE A 76 7.19 3.81 4.24
CA PHE A 76 6.07 4.31 3.44
C PHE A 76 4.89 3.33 3.37
N ASN A 77 5.16 2.01 3.35
CA ASN A 77 4.11 1.00 3.46
C ASN A 77 3.31 1.15 4.78
N HIS A 78 4.00 1.37 5.90
CA HIS A 78 3.34 1.58 7.20
C HIS A 78 2.57 2.89 7.24
N ASP A 79 3.19 4.02 6.85
CA ASP A 79 2.57 5.34 6.85
C ASP A 79 1.27 5.34 6.00
N LEU A 80 1.30 4.75 4.81
CA LEU A 80 0.12 4.62 3.95
C LEU A 80 -0.92 3.63 4.51
N GLY A 81 -0.48 2.56 5.16
CA GLY A 81 -1.36 1.62 5.83
C GLY A 81 -2.17 2.29 6.94
N GLU A 82 -1.53 3.16 7.73
CA GLU A 82 -2.19 3.95 8.78
C GLU A 82 -3.22 4.93 8.16
N VAL A 83 -2.85 5.65 7.10
CA VAL A 83 -3.79 6.54 6.37
C VAL A 83 -5.00 5.78 5.84
N LEU A 84 -4.82 4.53 5.41
CA LEU A 84 -5.88 3.64 4.93
C LEU A 84 -6.66 2.96 6.07
N GLY A 85 -6.32 3.22 7.34
CA GLY A 85 -6.94 2.59 8.50
C GLY A 85 -6.67 1.09 8.62
N MET A 86 -5.55 0.60 8.07
CA MET A 86 -5.19 -0.81 8.17
C MET A 86 -4.59 -1.13 9.54
N PRO A 87 -5.10 -2.16 10.23
CA PRO A 87 -4.47 -2.64 11.47
C PRO A 87 -3.02 -3.10 11.22
N PRO A 88 -2.08 -2.83 12.14
CA PRO A 88 -0.67 -3.23 12.02
C PRO A 88 -0.47 -4.72 11.71
N GLN A 89 -1.30 -5.59 12.32
CA GLN A 89 -1.25 -7.03 12.11
C GLN A 89 -1.59 -7.41 10.65
N ILE A 90 -2.52 -6.68 10.03
CA ILE A 90 -2.89 -6.91 8.62
C ILE A 90 -1.76 -6.44 7.70
N MET A 91 -1.13 -5.29 8.00
CA MET A 91 0.03 -4.80 7.25
C MET A 91 1.19 -5.79 7.32
N THR A 92 1.54 -6.26 8.53
CA THR A 92 2.59 -7.26 8.74
C THR A 92 2.31 -8.55 7.98
N LYS A 93 1.07 -9.07 8.05
CA LYS A 93 0.66 -10.28 7.33
C LYS A 93 0.79 -10.13 5.82
N LYS A 94 0.34 -9.00 5.25
CA LYS A 94 0.46 -8.72 3.81
C LYS A 94 1.91 -8.63 3.38
N THR A 95 2.74 -7.92 4.15
CA THR A 95 4.17 -7.75 3.86
C THR A 95 4.89 -9.10 3.91
N LYS A 96 4.66 -9.90 4.96
CA LYS A 96 5.24 -11.25 5.07
C LYS A 96 4.85 -12.12 3.90
N LYS A 97 3.56 -12.18 3.56
CA LYS A 97 3.07 -12.97 2.41
C LYS A 97 3.80 -12.58 1.12
N LYS A 98 4.02 -11.28 0.88
CA LYS A 98 4.71 -10.82 -0.33
C LYS A 98 6.20 -11.16 -0.32
N VAL A 99 6.86 -11.09 0.84
CA VAL A 99 8.26 -11.55 1.00
C VAL A 99 8.37 -13.05 0.71
N ASP A 100 7.47 -13.87 1.24
CA ASP A 100 7.47 -15.32 1.02
C ASP A 100 7.23 -15.66 -0.47
N GLU A 101 6.29 -14.97 -1.13
CA GLU A 101 6.02 -15.09 -2.57
C GLU A 101 7.28 -14.76 -3.40
N PHE A 102 7.91 -13.61 -3.14
CA PHE A 102 9.09 -13.17 -3.88
C PHE A 102 10.32 -14.03 -3.60
N THR A 103 10.46 -14.55 -2.37
CA THR A 103 11.49 -15.52 -2.03
C THR A 103 11.36 -16.79 -2.87
N THR A 104 10.13 -17.25 -3.06
CA THR A 104 9.86 -18.44 -3.88
C THR A 104 10.22 -18.20 -5.35
N ILE A 105 9.89 -17.03 -5.89
CA ILE A 105 10.26 -16.65 -7.26
C ILE A 105 11.78 -16.54 -7.38
N ALA A 106 12.43 -15.81 -6.48
CA ALA A 106 13.86 -15.55 -6.52
C ALA A 106 14.71 -16.83 -6.41
N LYS A 107 14.24 -17.83 -5.64
CA LYS A 107 14.92 -19.15 -5.58
C LYS A 107 14.92 -19.88 -6.92
N LYS A 108 13.93 -19.63 -7.77
CA LYS A 108 13.84 -20.24 -9.11
C LYS A 108 14.58 -19.39 -10.14
N ASP A 109 14.30 -18.11 -10.17
CA ASP A 109 14.87 -17.15 -11.11
C ASP A 109 14.83 -15.73 -10.54
N PHE A 110 15.94 -15.28 -9.93
CA PHE A 110 16.07 -13.91 -9.45
C PHE A 110 16.00 -12.87 -10.57
N SER A 111 16.49 -13.22 -11.78
CA SER A 111 16.50 -12.28 -12.91
C SER A 111 15.08 -11.91 -13.33
N SER A 112 14.13 -12.86 -13.30
CA SER A 112 12.72 -12.59 -13.54
C SER A 112 12.16 -11.59 -12.57
N LEU A 113 12.45 -11.74 -11.27
CA LEU A 113 12.02 -10.79 -10.23
C LEU A 113 12.64 -9.40 -10.44
N ALA A 114 13.95 -9.35 -10.76
CA ALA A 114 14.66 -8.10 -11.01
C ALA A 114 14.11 -7.36 -12.24
N ASN A 115 13.83 -8.06 -13.32
CA ASN A 115 13.24 -7.50 -14.54
C ASN A 115 11.84 -6.93 -14.30
N GLN A 116 11.02 -7.62 -13.49
CA GLN A 116 9.66 -7.20 -13.21
C GLN A 116 9.58 -6.01 -12.25
N TYR A 117 10.41 -5.98 -11.21
CA TYR A 117 10.27 -5.02 -10.11
C TYR A 117 11.41 -3.99 -10.02
N GLY A 118 12.60 -4.31 -10.50
CA GLY A 118 13.80 -3.48 -10.28
C GLY A 118 13.62 -2.03 -10.72
N LEU A 119 13.22 -1.81 -11.98
CA LEU A 119 13.03 -0.46 -12.51
C LEU A 119 11.84 0.27 -11.86
N MET A 120 10.75 -0.43 -11.64
CA MET A 120 9.55 0.15 -11.00
C MET A 120 9.86 0.60 -9.58
N CYS A 121 10.53 -0.24 -8.79
CA CYS A 121 10.89 0.08 -7.42
C CYS A 121 11.93 1.19 -7.32
N LYS A 122 12.93 1.21 -8.23
CA LYS A 122 13.87 2.32 -8.33
C LYS A 122 13.13 3.65 -8.54
N LYS A 123 12.25 3.71 -9.54
CA LYS A 123 11.45 4.92 -9.83
C LYS A 123 10.55 5.32 -8.68
N LEU A 124 9.93 4.36 -7.97
CA LEU A 124 9.08 4.65 -6.83
C LEU A 124 9.85 5.34 -5.70
N VAL A 125 11.08 4.93 -5.42
CA VAL A 125 11.93 5.53 -4.39
C VAL A 125 12.47 6.90 -4.83
N GLU A 126 12.87 7.04 -6.10
CA GLU A 126 13.45 8.27 -6.63
C GLU A 126 12.41 9.33 -6.99
N ASN A 127 11.24 8.93 -7.48
CA ASN A 127 10.17 9.83 -7.94
C ASN A 127 8.78 9.21 -7.75
N GLN A 128 8.28 9.24 -6.53
CA GLN A 128 6.95 8.74 -6.18
C GLN A 128 5.83 9.35 -7.04
N LYS A 129 5.96 10.64 -7.41
CA LYS A 129 4.91 11.34 -8.16
C LYS A 129 4.54 10.62 -9.45
N GLN A 130 5.51 10.12 -10.21
CA GLN A 130 5.24 9.41 -11.46
C GLN A 130 4.35 8.18 -11.25
N ARG A 131 4.49 7.49 -10.13
CA ARG A 131 3.68 6.31 -9.82
C ARG A 131 2.29 6.68 -9.33
N ILE A 132 2.17 7.77 -8.59
CA ILE A 132 0.88 8.36 -8.20
C ILE A 132 0.08 8.74 -9.46
N ASP A 133 0.68 9.52 -10.37
CA ASP A 133 0.06 9.95 -11.62
C ASP A 133 -0.42 8.75 -12.47
N TYR A 134 0.35 7.66 -12.51
CA TYR A 134 -0.04 6.41 -13.18
C TYR A 134 -1.32 5.80 -12.56
N TRP A 135 -1.39 5.70 -11.23
CA TRP A 135 -2.55 5.12 -10.56
C TRP A 135 -3.76 6.03 -10.61
N GLU A 136 -3.56 7.35 -10.57
CA GLU A 136 -4.62 8.34 -10.74
C GLU A 136 -5.26 8.25 -12.14
N ALA A 137 -4.44 8.24 -13.19
CA ALA A 137 -4.92 8.08 -14.56
C ALA A 137 -5.69 6.76 -14.74
N LYS A 138 -5.25 5.69 -14.09
CA LYS A 138 -5.93 4.40 -14.11
C LYS A 138 -7.24 4.43 -13.32
N GLY A 139 -7.25 5.02 -12.12
CA GLY A 139 -8.44 5.19 -11.29
C GLY A 139 -9.53 5.98 -12.01
N ASN A 140 -9.17 7.09 -12.65
CA ASN A 140 -10.10 7.93 -13.40
C ASN A 140 -10.79 7.21 -14.57
N LYS A 141 -10.14 6.18 -15.14
CA LYS A 141 -10.72 5.36 -16.22
C LYS A 141 -11.71 4.31 -15.72
N ILE A 142 -11.50 3.75 -14.54
CA ILE A 142 -12.28 2.61 -14.05
C ILE A 142 -13.35 2.99 -13.03
N ILE A 143 -13.21 4.14 -12.36
CA ILE A 143 -14.16 4.63 -11.35
C ILE A 143 -15.10 5.61 -12.04
N LYS A 144 -16.38 5.24 -12.05
CA LYS A 144 -17.47 6.05 -12.65
C LYS A 144 -18.12 6.93 -11.60
#